data_90801290f7539af01bf0a91fae30964e
#
_entry.id   90801290f7539af01bf0a91fae30964e
#
_cell.length_a   1.000
_cell.length_b   1.000
_cell.length_c   1.000
_cell.angle_alpha   90.00
_cell.angle_beta   90.00
_cell.angle_gamma   90.00
#
_symmetry.space_group_name_H-M   'P 1'
#
loop_
_entity.id
_entity.type
_entity.pdbx_description
1 polymer ?
#
loop_
_entity_poly.entity_id
_entity_poly.type
_entity_poly.pdbx_seq_one_letter_code
_entity_poly.pdbx_strand_id
1 'polypeptide(L)'
;VVPNCYKKIKNYFKLYFNTNCNELKNLNLSKLLSIKVNRKQIGSDRLANAISVIDNKNNYIVVDFGTATNFDVISANSYNGGVIAPGINLSLENLSKKASLIPNVKFKKSNNVVGKNTISAINSGFFFGYSGLIDNIIHSIIKQTKKKYKIIFTGGLAKMFKNSLKLRVKIKSNLTTDGVLKAAMYLNK
;
A
#
# COMPACT_ATOMS: atom_id res chain seq x y z
N VAL A 1 2.30 3.76 -11.95
CA VAL A 1 2.26 4.58 -10.78
C VAL A 1 3.09 5.84 -10.94
N VAL A 2 4.29 5.78 -11.52
CA VAL A 2 5.08 6.96 -11.88
C VAL A 2 5.16 7.02 -13.41
N PRO A 3 4.35 7.85 -14.09
CA PRO A 3 4.23 7.83 -15.56
C PRO A 3 5.56 7.99 -16.29
N ASN A 4 6.46 8.85 -15.78
CA ASN A 4 7.77 9.08 -16.40
C ASN A 4 8.68 7.84 -16.30
N CYS A 5 8.68 7.12 -15.17
CA CYS A 5 9.43 5.88 -15.01
C CYS A 5 8.87 4.79 -15.93
N TYR A 6 7.55 4.67 -16.04
CA TYR A 6 6.91 3.71 -16.94
C TYR A 6 7.30 3.93 -18.39
N LYS A 7 7.25 5.19 -18.89
CA LYS A 7 7.67 5.52 -20.26
C LYS A 7 9.12 5.12 -20.53
N LYS A 8 10.04 5.43 -19.61
CA LYS A 8 11.47 5.07 -19.73
C LYS A 8 11.65 3.55 -19.80
N ILE A 9 11.02 2.81 -18.87
CA ILE A 9 11.11 1.35 -18.84
C ILE A 9 10.52 0.72 -20.11
N LYS A 10 9.34 1.18 -20.55
CA LYS A 10 8.70 0.72 -21.78
C LYS A 10 9.60 0.89 -23.01
N ASN A 11 10.20 2.08 -23.16
CA ASN A 11 11.11 2.38 -24.26
C ASN A 11 12.36 1.51 -24.20
N TYR A 12 12.95 1.33 -23.02
CA TYR A 12 14.10 0.47 -22.81
C TYR A 12 13.82 -0.98 -23.25
N PHE A 13 12.73 -1.58 -22.78
CA PHE A 13 12.37 -2.94 -23.17
C PHE A 13 12.07 -3.07 -24.67
N LYS A 14 11.45 -2.05 -25.28
CA LYS A 14 11.20 -2.06 -26.73
C LYS A 14 12.50 -1.99 -27.54
N LEU A 15 13.44 -1.12 -27.13
CA LEU A 15 14.72 -0.91 -27.85
C LEU A 15 15.67 -2.11 -27.72
N TYR A 16 15.85 -2.63 -26.51
CA TYR A 16 16.89 -3.62 -26.22
C TYR A 16 16.40 -5.06 -26.27
N PHE A 17 15.12 -5.31 -26.07
CA PHE A 17 14.56 -6.67 -26.02
C PHE A 17 13.43 -6.90 -27.02
N ASN A 18 13.11 -5.92 -27.86
CA ASN A 18 11.99 -5.97 -28.81
C ASN A 18 10.67 -6.44 -28.16
N THR A 19 10.48 -6.11 -26.89
CA THR A 19 9.35 -6.56 -26.06
C THR A 19 8.47 -5.39 -25.63
N ASN A 20 7.17 -5.59 -25.68
CA ASN A 20 6.21 -4.58 -25.21
C ASN A 20 5.89 -4.79 -23.73
N CYS A 21 5.96 -3.70 -22.94
CA CYS A 21 5.50 -3.69 -21.57
C CYS A 21 3.99 -3.42 -21.52
N ASN A 22 3.26 -4.27 -20.84
CA ASN A 22 1.84 -4.11 -20.60
C ASN A 22 1.57 -3.66 -19.15
N GLU A 23 0.68 -2.69 -18.96
CA GLU A 23 0.21 -2.35 -17.62
C GLU A 23 -0.82 -3.37 -17.14
N LEU A 24 -0.65 -3.84 -15.90
CA LEU A 24 -1.54 -4.84 -15.28
C LEU A 24 -3.02 -4.43 -15.33
N LYS A 25 -3.33 -3.16 -15.14
CA LYS A 25 -4.71 -2.64 -15.20
C LYS A 25 -5.39 -2.80 -16.57
N ASN A 26 -4.60 -2.94 -17.66
CA ASN A 26 -5.11 -3.08 -19.03
C ASN A 26 -5.30 -4.54 -19.45
N LEU A 27 -4.81 -5.50 -18.65
CA LEU A 27 -4.88 -6.93 -18.96
C LEU A 27 -6.24 -7.51 -18.55
N ASN A 28 -6.75 -8.49 -19.28
CA ASN A 28 -7.98 -9.17 -18.92
C ASN A 28 -7.76 -10.15 -17.76
N LEU A 29 -8.09 -9.70 -16.56
CA LEU A 29 -7.91 -10.45 -15.31
C LEU A 29 -9.26 -10.85 -14.68
N SER A 30 -10.37 -10.75 -15.41
CA SER A 30 -11.73 -10.91 -14.88
C SER A 30 -11.99 -12.28 -14.24
N LYS A 31 -11.39 -13.35 -14.78
CA LYS A 31 -11.49 -14.71 -14.21
C LYS A 31 -10.59 -14.89 -12.97
N LEU A 32 -9.57 -14.07 -12.79
CA LEU A 32 -8.65 -14.14 -11.64
C LEU A 32 -9.11 -13.26 -10.48
N LEU A 33 -9.54 -12.03 -10.78
CA LEU A 33 -9.96 -11.03 -9.79
C LEU A 33 -11.22 -10.30 -10.27
N SER A 34 -12.30 -10.42 -9.53
CA SER A 34 -13.50 -9.59 -9.73
C SER A 34 -13.27 -8.19 -9.17
N ILE A 35 -13.50 -7.15 -9.96
CA ILE A 35 -13.29 -5.76 -9.56
C ILE A 35 -14.67 -5.09 -9.38
N LYS A 36 -14.98 -4.66 -8.15
CA LYS A 36 -16.29 -4.09 -7.78
C LYS A 36 -16.33 -2.56 -7.79
N VAL A 37 -15.29 -1.92 -8.27
CA VAL A 37 -15.14 -0.47 -8.36
C VAL A 37 -14.73 -0.05 -9.76
N ASN A 38 -14.65 1.26 -10.04
CA ASN A 38 -14.20 1.75 -11.34
C ASN A 38 -12.74 1.33 -11.61
N ARG A 39 -12.57 0.36 -12.49
CA ARG A 39 -11.28 -0.21 -12.86
C ARG A 39 -10.28 0.82 -13.39
N LYS A 40 -10.74 1.84 -14.10
CA LYS A 40 -9.89 2.88 -14.70
C LYS A 40 -9.17 3.72 -13.63
N GLN A 41 -9.72 3.78 -12.40
CA GLN A 41 -9.19 4.56 -11.29
C GLN A 41 -8.26 3.76 -10.36
N ILE A 42 -8.10 2.44 -10.59
CA ILE A 42 -7.24 1.61 -9.74
C ILE A 42 -5.81 1.62 -10.31
N GLY A 43 -4.81 1.87 -9.47
CA GLY A 43 -3.40 1.70 -9.82
C GLY A 43 -3.03 0.23 -10.04
N SER A 44 -2.08 -0.03 -10.95
CA SER A 44 -1.58 -1.39 -11.23
C SER A 44 -0.94 -2.04 -10.01
N ASP A 45 -0.32 -1.27 -9.12
CA ASP A 45 0.25 -1.69 -7.84
C ASP A 45 -0.82 -2.25 -6.89
N ARG A 46 -1.95 -1.56 -6.74
CA ARG A 46 -3.08 -1.99 -5.91
C ARG A 46 -3.72 -3.28 -6.45
N LEU A 47 -3.85 -3.40 -7.78
CA LEU A 47 -4.31 -4.64 -8.42
C LEU A 47 -3.34 -5.78 -8.19
N ALA A 48 -2.02 -5.54 -8.33
CA ALA A 48 -1.00 -6.54 -8.06
C ALA A 48 -1.06 -7.02 -6.60
N ASN A 49 -1.14 -6.09 -5.65
CA ASN A 49 -1.29 -6.42 -4.22
C ASN A 49 -2.53 -7.30 -3.97
N ALA A 50 -3.67 -6.96 -4.58
CA ALA A 50 -4.89 -7.75 -4.46
C ALA A 50 -4.71 -9.17 -5.04
N ILE A 51 -4.17 -9.29 -6.25
CA ILE A 51 -3.92 -10.58 -6.91
C ILE A 51 -2.99 -11.47 -6.09
N SER A 52 -1.98 -10.88 -5.43
CA SER A 52 -1.05 -11.64 -4.59
C SER A 52 -1.73 -12.37 -3.42
N VAL A 53 -2.76 -11.76 -2.82
CA VAL A 53 -3.40 -12.30 -1.60
C VAL A 53 -4.61 -13.19 -1.86
N ILE A 54 -5.25 -13.10 -3.04
CA ILE A 54 -6.47 -13.88 -3.32
C ILE A 54 -6.23 -15.39 -3.24
N ASP A 55 -7.10 -16.07 -2.50
CA ASP A 55 -7.09 -17.51 -2.30
C ASP A 55 -8.50 -18.15 -2.33
N ASN A 56 -9.51 -17.39 -2.76
CA ASN A 56 -10.94 -17.76 -2.85
C ASN A 56 -11.61 -18.15 -1.52
N LYS A 57 -10.90 -18.05 -0.39
CA LYS A 57 -11.40 -18.49 0.93
C LYS A 57 -11.42 -17.36 1.95
N ASN A 58 -10.38 -16.54 1.97
CA ASN A 58 -10.17 -15.55 3.01
C ASN A 58 -10.42 -14.13 2.50
N ASN A 59 -10.74 -13.22 3.44
CA ASN A 59 -10.76 -11.81 3.17
C ASN A 59 -9.45 -11.17 3.65
N TYR A 60 -9.00 -10.15 2.96
CA TYR A 60 -7.74 -9.46 3.24
C TYR A 60 -7.93 -7.95 3.28
N ILE A 61 -7.27 -7.29 4.22
CA ILE A 61 -6.94 -5.86 4.14
C ILE A 61 -5.45 -5.78 3.90
N VAL A 62 -5.05 -5.24 2.76
CA VAL A 62 -3.65 -4.98 2.45
C VAL A 62 -3.37 -3.52 2.75
N VAL A 63 -2.40 -3.26 3.63
CA VAL A 63 -1.91 -1.91 3.91
C VAL A 63 -0.55 -1.76 3.26
N ASP A 64 -0.46 -0.85 2.29
CA ASP A 64 0.76 -0.57 1.54
C ASP A 64 1.33 0.79 1.94
N PHE A 65 2.53 0.79 2.50
CA PHE A 65 3.25 1.98 2.96
C PHE A 65 4.18 2.52 1.87
N GLY A 66 3.60 3.19 0.88
CA GLY A 66 4.28 3.84 -0.24
C GLY A 66 4.26 5.37 -0.18
N THR A 67 4.22 6.02 -1.34
CA THR A 67 4.01 7.48 -1.47
C THR A 67 2.68 7.91 -0.86
N ALA A 68 1.65 7.07 -1.00
CA ALA A 68 0.43 7.10 -0.21
C ALA A 68 0.41 5.86 0.71
N THR A 69 -0.38 5.91 1.78
CA THR A 69 -0.72 4.72 2.58
C THR A 69 -2.06 4.20 2.09
N ASN A 70 -2.04 3.09 1.35
CA ASN A 70 -3.22 2.49 0.76
C ASN A 70 -3.75 1.35 1.64
N PHE A 71 -5.08 1.26 1.75
CA PHE A 71 -5.79 0.15 2.38
C PHE A 71 -6.67 -0.49 1.34
N ASP A 72 -6.28 -1.64 0.82
CA ASP A 72 -7.03 -2.39 -0.17
C ASP A 72 -7.87 -3.47 0.50
N VAL A 73 -9.16 -3.52 0.17
CA VAL A 73 -10.13 -4.45 0.75
C VAL A 73 -10.47 -5.54 -0.25
N ILE A 74 -10.09 -6.76 0.06
CA ILE A 74 -10.28 -7.93 -0.78
C ILE A 74 -11.16 -8.95 -0.04
N SER A 75 -12.21 -9.44 -0.68
CA SER A 75 -13.06 -10.51 -0.15
C SER A 75 -13.03 -11.70 -1.10
N ALA A 76 -12.49 -12.83 -0.65
CA ALA A 76 -12.23 -14.00 -1.49
C ALA A 76 -11.43 -13.61 -2.75
N ASN A 77 -12.06 -13.59 -3.93
CA ASN A 77 -11.45 -13.20 -5.20
C ASN A 77 -11.94 -11.84 -5.72
N SER A 78 -12.55 -11.01 -4.87
CA SER A 78 -13.11 -9.71 -5.26
C SER A 78 -12.34 -8.56 -4.63
N TYR A 79 -11.94 -7.59 -5.46
CA TYR A 79 -11.44 -6.29 -5.03
C TYR A 79 -12.63 -5.36 -4.80
N ASN A 80 -12.83 -4.95 -3.55
CA ASN A 80 -14.01 -4.17 -3.14
C ASN A 80 -13.72 -2.67 -2.96
N GLY A 81 -12.53 -2.22 -3.31
CA GLY A 81 -12.10 -0.84 -3.09
C GLY A 81 -11.14 -0.70 -1.93
N GLY A 82 -11.09 0.47 -1.32
CA GLY A 82 -10.19 0.72 -0.21
C GLY A 82 -10.14 2.18 0.22
N VAL A 83 -9.15 2.50 1.04
CA VAL A 83 -8.90 3.85 1.55
C VAL A 83 -7.51 4.28 1.11
N ILE A 84 -7.34 5.57 0.82
CA ILE A 84 -6.06 6.19 0.49
C ILE A 84 -5.81 7.30 1.51
N ALA A 85 -4.76 7.16 2.28
CA ALA A 85 -4.27 8.19 3.19
C ALA A 85 -2.93 8.75 2.69
N PRO A 86 -2.53 9.95 3.10
CA PRO A 86 -1.21 10.48 2.78
C PRO A 86 -0.11 9.52 3.21
N GLY A 87 0.99 9.43 2.47
CA GLY A 87 2.15 8.66 2.90
C GLY A 87 2.95 9.41 3.96
N ILE A 88 3.56 8.68 4.88
CA ILE A 88 4.26 9.24 6.03
C ILE A 88 5.41 10.16 5.60
N ASN A 89 6.29 9.68 4.71
CA ASN A 89 7.42 10.47 4.25
C ASN A 89 6.98 11.71 3.48
N LEU A 90 5.94 11.59 2.64
CA LEU A 90 5.36 12.72 1.91
C LEU A 90 4.78 13.77 2.87
N SER A 91 4.05 13.34 3.90
CA SER A 91 3.47 14.24 4.90
C SER A 91 4.54 14.95 5.72
N LEU A 92 5.58 14.22 6.11
CA LEU A 92 6.71 14.78 6.87
C LEU A 92 7.52 15.78 6.04
N GLU A 93 7.78 15.47 4.78
CA GLU A 93 8.45 16.37 3.84
C GLU A 93 7.64 17.65 3.62
N ASN A 94 6.32 17.54 3.43
CA ASN A 94 5.45 18.70 3.29
C ASN A 94 5.38 19.54 4.57
N LEU A 95 5.38 18.93 5.75
CA LEU A 95 5.45 19.64 7.02
C LEU A 95 6.74 20.47 7.12
N SER A 96 7.89 19.86 6.82
CA SER A 96 9.20 20.55 6.85
C SER A 96 9.32 21.66 5.78
N LYS A 97 8.70 21.47 4.61
CA LYS A 97 8.72 22.50 3.54
C LYS A 97 7.80 23.70 3.83
N LYS A 98 6.68 23.47 4.53
CA LYS A 98 5.66 24.50 4.77
C LYS A 98 5.84 25.25 6.09
N ALA A 99 6.50 24.67 7.06
CA ALA A 99 6.73 25.27 8.38
C ALA A 99 8.21 25.67 8.51
N SER A 100 8.50 26.96 8.35
CA SER A 100 9.88 27.51 8.28
C SER A 100 10.77 27.19 9.49
N LEU A 101 10.19 26.95 10.66
CA LEU A 101 10.93 26.60 11.89
C LEU A 101 11.09 25.09 12.08
N ILE A 102 10.53 24.26 11.22
CA ILE A 102 10.64 22.80 11.30
C ILE A 102 11.80 22.33 10.42
N PRO A 103 12.83 21.70 11.01
CA PRO A 103 13.95 21.17 10.24
C PRO A 103 13.50 19.99 9.36
N ASN A 104 14.31 19.67 8.36
CA ASN A 104 14.09 18.44 7.60
C ASN A 104 14.36 17.22 8.50
N VAL A 105 13.32 16.46 8.78
CA VAL A 105 13.35 15.32 9.73
C VAL A 105 13.21 14.02 8.96
N LYS A 106 14.14 13.09 9.21
CA LYS A 106 13.99 11.71 8.75
C LYS A 106 13.08 10.95 9.73
N PHE A 107 12.04 10.28 9.21
CA PHE A 107 11.12 9.52 10.03
C PHE A 107 11.80 8.39 10.79
N LYS A 108 11.55 8.33 12.10
CA LYS A 108 12.03 7.29 13.02
C LYS A 108 10.91 6.86 13.96
N LYS A 109 10.95 5.60 14.38
CA LYS A 109 10.06 5.11 15.44
C LYS A 109 10.30 5.90 16.73
N SER A 110 9.22 6.28 17.41
CA SER A 110 9.28 6.87 18.75
C SER A 110 8.85 5.85 19.80
N ASN A 111 9.57 5.83 20.93
CA ASN A 111 9.18 5.02 22.09
C ASN A 111 8.36 5.84 23.11
N ASN A 112 8.49 7.17 23.10
CA ASN A 112 7.82 8.07 24.02
C ASN A 112 6.80 8.93 23.26
N VAL A 113 5.60 9.10 23.84
CA VAL A 113 4.56 9.95 23.25
C VAL A 113 4.95 11.43 23.34
N VAL A 114 5.49 11.87 24.48
CA VAL A 114 5.92 13.25 24.67
C VAL A 114 7.38 13.41 24.25
N GLY A 115 7.60 14.14 23.15
CA GLY A 115 8.96 14.52 22.69
C GLY A 115 9.53 15.67 23.51
N LYS A 116 10.85 15.64 23.75
CA LYS A 116 11.56 16.68 24.53
C LYS A 116 12.26 17.74 23.69
N ASN A 117 12.21 17.61 22.37
CA ASN A 117 12.68 18.60 21.39
C ASN A 117 11.87 18.46 20.10
N THR A 118 12.00 19.42 19.18
CA THR A 118 11.22 19.47 17.94
C THR A 118 11.30 18.17 17.14
N ILE A 119 12.48 17.61 16.95
CA ILE A 119 12.68 16.37 16.17
C ILE A 119 11.99 15.18 16.83
N SER A 120 12.14 15.00 18.13
CA SER A 120 11.49 13.91 18.86
C SER A 120 9.96 14.08 18.92
N ALA A 121 9.47 15.31 19.06
CA ALA A 121 8.04 15.61 19.05
C ALA A 121 7.42 15.31 17.67
N ILE A 122 8.08 15.68 16.58
CA ILE A 122 7.63 15.37 15.22
C ILE A 122 7.60 13.85 14.99
N ASN A 123 8.69 13.14 15.30
CA ASN A 123 8.73 11.69 15.14
C ASN A 123 7.66 10.99 15.98
N SER A 124 7.40 11.47 17.20
CA SER A 124 6.34 10.96 18.06
C SER A 124 4.97 11.18 17.45
N GLY A 125 4.65 12.41 17.04
CA GLY A 125 3.36 12.73 16.41
C GLY A 125 3.10 11.88 15.16
N PHE A 126 4.10 11.73 14.30
CA PHE A 126 3.98 10.87 13.11
C PHE A 126 3.83 9.39 13.48
N PHE A 127 4.65 8.87 14.40
CA PHE A 127 4.59 7.45 14.75
C PHE A 127 3.27 7.05 15.42
N PHE A 128 2.89 7.76 16.48
CA PHE A 128 1.65 7.45 17.21
C PHE A 128 0.42 7.88 16.44
N GLY A 129 0.47 9.02 15.72
CA GLY A 129 -0.63 9.48 14.87
C GLY A 129 -0.93 8.50 13.75
N TYR A 130 0.09 8.03 13.01
CA TYR A 130 -0.12 7.01 11.96
C TYR A 130 -0.48 5.64 12.53
N SER A 131 0.03 5.24 13.68
CA SER A 131 -0.41 4.01 14.35
C SER A 131 -1.91 4.06 14.64
N GLY A 132 -2.40 5.17 15.19
CA GLY A 132 -3.83 5.38 15.45
C GLY A 132 -4.66 5.45 14.15
N LEU A 133 -4.18 6.14 13.12
CA LEU A 133 -4.82 6.21 11.80
C LEU A 133 -5.00 4.82 11.19
N ILE A 134 -3.93 4.00 11.19
CA ILE A 134 -3.94 2.66 10.60
C ILE A 134 -4.92 1.77 11.38
N ASP A 135 -4.83 1.77 12.70
CA ASP A 135 -5.70 0.96 13.56
C ASP A 135 -7.16 1.33 13.39
N ASN A 136 -7.48 2.63 13.42
CA ASN A 136 -8.84 3.13 13.25
C ASN A 136 -9.43 2.82 11.88
N ILE A 137 -8.67 2.98 10.79
CA ILE A 137 -9.15 2.67 9.43
C ILE A 137 -9.44 1.17 9.31
N ILE A 138 -8.54 0.29 9.78
CA ILE A 138 -8.76 -1.16 9.75
C ILE A 138 -10.02 -1.54 10.54
N HIS A 139 -10.19 -1.03 11.75
CA HIS A 139 -11.39 -1.28 12.57
C HIS A 139 -12.66 -0.75 11.91
N SER A 140 -12.60 0.43 11.29
CA SER A 140 -13.74 1.01 10.56
C SER A 140 -14.14 0.16 9.35
N ILE A 141 -13.17 -0.37 8.58
CA ILE A 141 -13.45 -1.30 7.49
C ILE A 141 -14.12 -2.58 8.01
N ILE A 142 -13.60 -3.16 9.09
CA ILE A 142 -14.17 -4.38 9.71
C ILE A 142 -15.60 -4.11 10.20
N LYS A 143 -15.83 -2.99 10.87
CA LYS A 143 -17.15 -2.57 11.38
C LYS A 143 -18.15 -2.37 10.24
N GLN A 144 -17.74 -1.67 9.17
CA GLN A 144 -18.60 -1.39 8.01
C GLN A 144 -18.97 -2.68 7.24
N THR A 145 -17.99 -3.55 7.03
CA THR A 145 -18.19 -4.74 6.19
C THR A 145 -18.72 -5.94 6.96
N LYS A 146 -18.63 -5.93 8.28
CA LYS A 146 -19.01 -7.04 9.20
C LYS A 146 -18.32 -8.36 8.86
N LYS A 147 -17.10 -8.29 8.30
CA LYS A 147 -16.30 -9.46 7.89
C LYS A 147 -15.03 -9.61 8.73
N LYS A 148 -14.53 -10.84 8.83
CA LYS A 148 -13.19 -11.12 9.39
C LYS A 148 -12.15 -10.97 8.28
N TYR A 149 -11.03 -10.34 8.58
CA TYR A 149 -9.93 -10.08 7.64
C TYR A 149 -8.59 -10.57 8.18
N LYS A 150 -7.74 -11.07 7.28
CA LYS A 150 -6.31 -11.21 7.51
C LYS A 150 -5.63 -9.90 7.09
N ILE A 151 -4.83 -9.32 7.97
CA ILE A 151 -4.18 -8.04 7.72
C ILE A 151 -2.77 -8.30 7.18
N ILE A 152 -2.48 -7.76 6.00
CA ILE A 152 -1.17 -7.86 5.35
C ILE A 152 -0.58 -6.45 5.24
N PHE A 153 0.66 -6.29 5.70
CA PHE A 153 1.44 -5.07 5.52
C PHE A 153 2.51 -5.28 4.45
N THR A 154 2.65 -4.29 3.57
CA THR A 154 3.70 -4.21 2.55
C THR A 154 4.24 -2.79 2.46
N GLY A 155 5.27 -2.57 1.64
CA GLY A 155 5.92 -1.27 1.50
C GLY A 155 7.03 -1.01 2.52
N GLY A 156 7.73 0.10 2.33
CA GLY A 156 9.00 0.39 3.01
C GLY A 156 8.92 0.56 4.53
N LEU A 157 7.78 1.02 5.05
CA LEU A 157 7.57 1.27 6.48
C LEU A 157 6.78 0.16 7.20
N ALA A 158 6.39 -0.92 6.50
CA ALA A 158 5.58 -2.01 7.04
C ALA A 158 6.14 -2.60 8.36
N LYS A 159 7.46 -2.82 8.42
CA LYS A 159 8.12 -3.38 9.61
C LYS A 159 8.02 -2.48 10.83
N MET A 160 8.01 -1.16 10.63
CA MET A 160 7.99 -0.18 11.72
C MET A 160 6.66 -0.21 12.49
N PHE A 161 5.55 -0.44 11.78
CA PHE A 161 4.19 -0.43 12.35
C PHE A 161 3.67 -1.80 12.77
N LYS A 162 4.39 -2.90 12.49
CA LYS A 162 3.92 -4.26 12.81
C LYS A 162 3.49 -4.43 14.27
N ASN A 163 4.28 -3.88 15.18
CA ASN A 163 4.09 -4.07 16.64
C ASN A 163 3.41 -2.86 17.31
N SER A 164 2.96 -1.85 16.54
CA SER A 164 2.25 -0.69 17.09
C SER A 164 0.74 -0.87 17.14
N LEU A 165 0.23 -1.95 16.56
CA LEU A 165 -1.19 -2.26 16.50
C LEU A 165 -1.55 -3.42 17.43
N LYS A 166 -2.78 -3.42 17.91
CA LYS A 166 -3.36 -4.55 18.67
C LYS A 166 -3.74 -5.73 17.76
N LEU A 167 -3.78 -5.52 16.45
CA LEU A 167 -4.17 -6.53 15.46
C LEU A 167 -2.99 -7.41 15.05
N ARG A 168 -3.29 -8.69 14.79
CA ARG A 168 -2.30 -9.61 14.22
C ARG A 168 -2.05 -9.29 12.75
N VAL A 169 -0.84 -8.84 12.44
CA VAL A 169 -0.42 -8.42 11.10
C VAL A 169 0.64 -9.37 10.55
N LYS A 170 0.52 -9.73 9.26
CA LYS A 170 1.56 -10.43 8.51
C LYS A 170 2.26 -9.45 7.56
N ILE A 171 3.60 -9.44 7.56
CA ILE A 171 4.37 -8.63 6.60
C ILE A 171 4.70 -9.47 5.37
N LYS A 172 4.52 -8.88 4.19
CA LYS A 172 4.96 -9.42 2.90
C LYS A 172 5.65 -8.30 2.10
N SER A 173 6.97 -8.28 2.09
CA SER A 173 7.75 -7.21 1.45
C SER A 173 7.64 -7.21 -0.09
N ASN A 174 7.51 -8.38 -0.70
CA ASN A 174 7.47 -8.55 -2.16
C ASN A 174 6.05 -8.69 -2.72
N LEU A 175 5.04 -8.21 -1.98
CA LEU A 175 3.64 -8.46 -2.30
C LEU A 175 3.25 -8.04 -3.72
N THR A 176 3.67 -6.85 -4.15
CA THR A 176 3.39 -6.30 -5.48
C THR A 176 4.03 -7.14 -6.57
N THR A 177 5.31 -7.53 -6.40
CA THR A 177 6.03 -8.38 -7.36
C THR A 177 5.41 -9.77 -7.46
N ASP A 178 5.05 -10.37 -6.31
CA ASP A 178 4.35 -11.67 -6.27
C ASP A 178 3.02 -11.61 -7.03
N GLY A 179 2.30 -10.49 -6.92
CA GLY A 179 1.04 -10.27 -7.64
C GLY A 179 1.22 -10.14 -9.14
N VAL A 180 2.26 -9.42 -9.58
CA VAL A 180 2.61 -9.32 -11.01
C VAL A 180 2.98 -10.70 -11.57
N LEU A 181 3.82 -11.46 -10.85
CA LEU A 181 4.20 -12.81 -11.25
C LEU A 181 2.97 -13.74 -11.35
N LYS A 182 2.09 -13.72 -10.35
CA LYS A 182 0.85 -14.52 -10.36
C LYS A 182 -0.07 -14.17 -11.52
N ALA A 183 -0.17 -12.88 -11.88
CA ALA A 183 -0.93 -12.43 -13.04
C ALA A 183 -0.30 -12.90 -14.36
N ALA A 184 1.03 -12.80 -14.51
CA ALA A 184 1.74 -13.28 -15.68
C ALA A 184 1.59 -14.79 -15.87
N MET A 185 1.75 -15.58 -14.82
CA MET A 185 1.53 -17.04 -14.85
C MET A 185 0.10 -17.42 -15.21
N TYR A 186 -0.87 -16.59 -14.83
CA TYR A 186 -2.28 -16.82 -15.19
C TYR A 186 -2.54 -16.55 -16.69
N LEU A 187 -1.91 -15.53 -17.27
CA LEU A 187 -2.12 -15.13 -18.66
C LEU A 187 -1.39 -16.06 -19.66
N ASN A 188 -0.40 -16.83 -19.21
CA ASN A 188 0.36 -17.77 -20.02
C ASN A 188 -0.18 -19.21 -19.96
N LYS A 189 -1.34 -19.41 -19.33
CA LYS A 189 -2.12 -20.66 -19.35
C LYS A 189 -3.19 -20.64 -20.43
#